data_f4f8a6d5ae5f864584f6f8b0cbc2309b
#
_entry.id   f4f8a6d5ae5f864584f6f8b0cbc2309b
#
_cell.length_a   1.000
_cell.length_b   1.000
_cell.length_c   1.000
_cell.angle_alpha   90.00
_cell.angle_beta   90.00
_cell.angle_gamma   90.00
#
_symmetry.space_group_name_H-M   'P 1'
#
loop_
_entity.id
_entity.type
_entity.pdbx_description
1 polymer ?
#
loop_
_entity_poly.entity_id
_entity_poly.type
_entity_poly.pdbx_seq_one_letter_code
_entity_poly.pdbx_strand_id
1 'polypeptide(L)'
;MQKAAKIVTIVVLCALLALFVPYALNSDVSAAGLFFAAASLALFGVCAVLAVPRLFAALQTDEPLPPSALLGPRSMRFSRAHPWFEIVSAVLISRLLLFLLAWLINTLVNGYQGGMWNTLETLWLRSDSPSYLGIAERWYVTEGDPRFHIVFFPFYPLVIRLFSYITGGYFSSAMLVNVLCAAGTAVYFYELCALEMPRQKALRTVKYLFVLPAAFFFAAPMTESLFVLLCVSSMYYLRKKRVLASCVLAAFAGFTRSAGVLLAVPIAIEGAVALCAAYRAGEMQLFKKDLIRRVLCIFIVPLGLLGYLYVNYTVWGDALKFLEVQREHWNQSLGLFFHTAAYQFDYAVNAVKSGDMRLLFGLFVPNLAAAFLSLGVMVYGAKKLRPSYTFYFLAYFAFSIGATWLLSAPRYLAAAFPLPIALAELAKRQRMDIVLTLALLLIQVAYLGAYVLGGPVY
;
A
#
# COMPACT_ATOMS: atom_id res chain seq x y z
N MET A 1 6.94 -27.92 16.89
CA MET A 1 6.75 -26.69 16.09
C MET A 1 7.89 -25.68 16.19
N GLN A 2 8.61 -25.50 17.31
CA GLN A 2 9.81 -24.64 17.33
C GLN A 2 10.88 -25.11 16.31
N LYS A 3 11.08 -26.43 16.16
CA LYS A 3 11.96 -26.97 15.10
C LYS A 3 11.47 -26.60 13.69
N ALA A 4 10.16 -26.70 13.44
CA ALA A 4 9.58 -26.31 12.15
C ALA A 4 9.74 -24.81 11.87
N ALA A 5 9.53 -23.94 12.86
CA ALA A 5 9.77 -22.51 12.72
C ALA A 5 11.23 -22.21 12.37
N LYS A 6 12.20 -22.88 13.04
CA LYS A 6 13.63 -22.76 12.72
C LYS A 6 13.94 -23.22 11.29
N ILE A 7 13.40 -24.37 10.88
CA ILE A 7 13.60 -24.90 9.53
C ILE A 7 13.05 -23.90 8.48
N VAL A 8 11.82 -23.42 8.65
CA VAL A 8 11.22 -22.44 7.71
C VAL A 8 12.04 -21.15 7.68
N THR A 9 12.51 -20.67 8.82
CA THR A 9 13.40 -19.50 8.89
C THR A 9 14.68 -19.71 8.07
N ILE A 10 15.32 -20.86 8.23
CA ILE A 10 16.54 -21.22 7.49
C ILE A 10 16.23 -21.29 5.98
N VAL A 11 15.14 -21.96 5.60
CA VAL A 11 14.73 -22.08 4.19
C VAL A 11 14.49 -20.70 3.57
N VAL A 12 13.82 -19.79 4.28
CA VAL A 12 13.59 -18.40 3.80
C VAL A 12 14.93 -17.68 3.61
N LEU A 13 15.84 -17.77 4.57
CA LEU A 13 17.17 -17.15 4.45
C LEU A 13 17.98 -17.73 3.31
N CYS A 14 18.00 -19.07 3.16
CA CYS A 14 18.67 -19.73 2.06
C CYS A 14 18.08 -19.33 0.70
N ALA A 15 16.76 -19.21 0.58
CA ALA A 15 16.10 -18.74 -0.63
C ALA A 15 16.48 -17.29 -0.98
N LEU A 16 16.51 -16.41 0.01
CA LEU A 16 16.95 -15.02 -0.20
C LEU A 16 18.41 -14.94 -0.65
N LEU A 17 19.30 -15.74 -0.03
CA LEU A 17 20.71 -15.82 -0.43
C LEU A 17 20.87 -16.44 -1.83
N ALA A 18 20.11 -17.48 -2.16
CA ALA A 18 20.13 -18.10 -3.48
C ALA A 18 19.72 -17.14 -4.60
N LEU A 19 18.86 -16.16 -4.32
CA LEU A 19 18.51 -15.10 -5.25
C LEU A 19 19.58 -13.99 -5.30
N PHE A 20 20.19 -13.67 -4.17
CA PHE A 20 21.14 -12.57 -4.06
C PHE A 20 22.53 -12.90 -4.61
N VAL A 21 23.07 -14.10 -4.33
CA VAL A 21 24.44 -14.46 -4.72
C VAL A 21 24.66 -14.40 -6.23
N PRO A 22 23.80 -15.01 -7.09
CA PRO A 22 23.96 -14.89 -8.54
C PRO A 22 23.88 -13.44 -9.03
N TYR A 23 23.01 -12.63 -8.41
CA TYR A 23 22.91 -11.21 -8.71
C TYR A 23 24.22 -10.48 -8.37
N ALA A 24 24.74 -10.68 -7.16
CA ALA A 24 25.96 -10.03 -6.71
C ALA A 24 27.19 -10.37 -7.56
N LEU A 25 27.23 -11.60 -8.11
CA LEU A 25 28.34 -12.06 -8.96
C LEU A 25 28.25 -11.56 -10.41
N ASN A 26 27.04 -11.29 -10.92
CA ASN A 26 26.81 -11.00 -12.33
C ASN A 26 26.28 -9.58 -12.61
N SER A 27 26.11 -8.73 -11.58
CA SER A 27 25.58 -7.37 -11.76
C SER A 27 26.68 -6.36 -12.05
N ASP A 28 26.37 -5.41 -12.93
CA ASP A 28 27.24 -4.26 -13.28
C ASP A 28 27.07 -3.06 -12.34
N VAL A 29 26.40 -3.24 -11.19
CA VAL A 29 26.19 -2.15 -10.22
C VAL A 29 27.47 -1.85 -9.42
N SER A 30 27.58 -0.62 -8.92
CA SER A 30 28.71 -0.23 -8.10
C SER A 30 28.82 -1.05 -6.80
N ALA A 31 30.00 -1.12 -6.19
CA ALA A 31 30.18 -1.76 -4.89
C ALA A 31 29.26 -1.14 -3.80
N ALA A 32 29.03 0.18 -3.87
CA ALA A 32 28.09 0.86 -2.99
C ALA A 32 26.64 0.48 -3.30
N GLY A 33 26.24 0.38 -4.56
CA GLY A 33 24.93 -0.13 -4.97
C GLY A 33 24.70 -1.57 -4.45
N LEU A 34 25.72 -2.43 -4.54
CA LEU A 34 25.68 -3.79 -3.98
C LEU A 34 25.49 -3.79 -2.45
N PHE A 35 26.13 -2.84 -1.75
CA PHE A 35 25.90 -2.65 -0.31
C PHE A 35 24.43 -2.29 -0.01
N PHE A 36 23.82 -1.38 -0.78
CA PHE A 36 22.39 -1.05 -0.61
C PHE A 36 21.47 -2.23 -0.94
N ALA A 37 21.79 -3.02 -1.95
CA ALA A 37 21.09 -4.27 -2.23
C ALA A 37 21.16 -5.23 -1.03
N ALA A 38 22.35 -5.50 -0.51
CA ALA A 38 22.57 -6.38 0.63
C ALA A 38 21.87 -5.85 1.90
N ALA A 39 21.92 -4.54 2.16
CA ALA A 39 21.26 -3.91 3.31
C ALA A 39 19.72 -4.03 3.23
N SER A 40 19.13 -3.81 2.04
CA SER A 40 17.68 -3.98 1.84
C SER A 40 17.24 -5.44 2.04
N LEU A 41 18.02 -6.39 1.52
CA LEU A 41 17.79 -7.83 1.71
C LEU A 41 17.93 -8.24 3.18
N ALA A 42 18.94 -7.71 3.88
CA ALA A 42 19.15 -7.97 5.31
C ALA A 42 17.96 -7.50 6.15
N LEU A 43 17.48 -6.26 5.94
CA LEU A 43 16.30 -5.73 6.65
C LEU A 43 15.04 -6.54 6.36
N PHE A 44 14.81 -6.91 5.10
CA PHE A 44 13.71 -7.77 4.70
C PHE A 44 13.80 -9.14 5.37
N GLY A 45 14.99 -9.77 5.33
CA GLY A 45 15.28 -11.05 5.98
C GLY A 45 15.06 -11.01 7.49
N VAL A 46 15.54 -9.97 8.18
CA VAL A 46 15.31 -9.77 9.62
C VAL A 46 13.82 -9.65 9.92
N CYS A 47 13.05 -8.90 9.10
CA CYS A 47 11.61 -8.80 9.27
C CYS A 47 10.93 -10.17 9.13
N ALA A 48 11.31 -10.97 8.13
CA ALA A 48 10.81 -12.33 7.90
C ALA A 48 11.18 -13.28 9.07
N VAL A 49 12.44 -13.26 9.53
CA VAL A 49 12.92 -14.06 10.67
C VAL A 49 12.14 -13.77 11.96
N LEU A 50 11.77 -12.51 12.19
CA LEU A 50 10.96 -12.12 13.33
C LEU A 50 9.48 -12.52 13.17
N ALA A 51 8.97 -12.56 11.95
CA ALA A 51 7.56 -12.87 11.66
C ALA A 51 7.28 -14.39 11.70
N VAL A 52 8.21 -15.23 11.22
CA VAL A 52 8.01 -16.70 11.12
C VAL A 52 7.69 -17.35 12.46
N PRO A 53 8.46 -17.16 13.55
CA PRO A 53 8.13 -17.77 14.85
C PRO A 53 6.77 -17.32 15.38
N ARG A 54 6.39 -16.08 15.12
CA ARG A 54 5.08 -15.54 15.52
C ARG A 54 3.94 -16.17 14.73
N LEU A 55 4.14 -16.48 13.45
CA LEU A 55 3.18 -17.24 12.67
C LEU A 55 2.97 -18.64 13.27
N PHE A 56 4.05 -19.34 13.58
CA PHE A 56 3.96 -20.66 14.20
C PHE A 56 3.30 -20.60 15.59
N ALA A 57 3.58 -19.55 16.39
CA ALA A 57 2.89 -19.33 17.64
C ALA A 57 1.38 -19.08 17.44
N ALA A 58 1.00 -18.28 16.45
CA ALA A 58 -0.41 -18.05 16.12
C ALA A 58 -1.14 -19.33 15.69
N LEU A 59 -0.45 -20.23 14.98
CA LEU A 59 -1.01 -21.52 14.58
C LEU A 59 -1.18 -22.48 15.78
N GLN A 60 -0.55 -22.21 16.93
CA GLN A 60 -0.61 -23.05 18.14
C GLN A 60 -1.58 -22.57 19.21
N THR A 61 -1.92 -21.30 19.21
CA THR A 61 -2.77 -20.70 20.23
C THR A 61 -4.24 -20.82 19.85
N ASP A 62 -5.11 -21.16 20.80
CA ASP A 62 -6.56 -21.17 20.62
C ASP A 62 -7.15 -19.76 20.67
N GLU A 63 -6.43 -18.83 21.27
CA GLU A 63 -6.74 -17.41 21.24
C GLU A 63 -5.99 -16.72 20.08
N PRO A 64 -6.63 -15.74 19.41
CA PRO A 64 -5.89 -14.81 18.57
C PRO A 64 -4.73 -14.28 19.42
N LEU A 65 -3.50 -14.29 18.88
CA LEU A 65 -2.31 -13.79 19.60
C LEU A 65 -2.73 -12.59 20.43
N PRO A 66 -2.55 -12.63 21.76
CA PRO A 66 -2.98 -11.50 22.58
C PRO A 66 -2.41 -10.25 21.93
N PRO A 67 -3.18 -9.18 21.76
CA PRO A 67 -2.62 -7.92 21.38
C PRO A 67 -1.46 -7.74 22.32
N SER A 68 -0.25 -7.69 21.77
CA SER A 68 1.00 -7.74 22.55
C SER A 68 0.81 -6.98 23.85
N ALA A 69 1.27 -7.44 25.01
CA ALA A 69 1.08 -6.99 26.40
C ALA A 69 0.86 -5.47 26.67
N LEU A 70 0.31 -4.76 25.71
CA LEU A 70 -0.03 -3.35 25.64
C LEU A 70 -1.48 -3.07 26.02
N LEU A 71 -2.30 -4.11 26.19
CA LEU A 71 -3.56 -3.96 26.88
C LEU A 71 -3.22 -3.86 28.37
N GLY A 72 -3.13 -2.61 28.83
CA GLY A 72 -3.21 -2.32 30.24
C GLY A 72 -4.47 -2.96 30.84
N PRO A 73 -4.58 -3.05 32.17
CA PRO A 73 -5.58 -3.85 32.87
C PRO A 73 -7.00 -3.58 32.32
N ARG A 74 -7.80 -4.62 32.25
CA ARG A 74 -9.19 -4.73 31.75
C ARG A 74 -10.22 -3.65 32.20
N SER A 75 -9.80 -2.55 32.74
CA SER A 75 -10.66 -1.49 33.31
C SER A 75 -11.14 -0.42 32.33
N MET A 76 -10.75 -0.46 31.04
CA MET A 76 -11.35 0.46 30.06
C MET A 76 -12.66 -0.13 29.53
N ARG A 77 -13.78 0.21 30.18
CA ARG A 77 -15.10 0.17 29.55
C ARG A 77 -15.04 1.03 28.31
N PHE A 78 -14.99 0.39 27.14
CA PHE A 78 -15.10 1.08 25.87
C PHE A 78 -16.42 1.86 25.84
N SER A 79 -16.36 3.18 25.87
CA SER A 79 -17.51 4.00 25.48
C SER A 79 -17.88 3.59 24.05
N ARG A 80 -19.10 3.09 23.86
CA ARG A 80 -19.62 2.58 22.58
C ARG A 80 -19.89 3.67 21.53
N ALA A 81 -19.57 4.93 21.79
CA ALA A 81 -19.66 5.97 20.79
C ALA A 81 -18.58 5.79 19.74
N HIS A 82 -18.97 5.30 18.56
CA HIS A 82 -18.07 5.24 17.40
C HIS A 82 -17.67 6.66 17.01
N PRO A 83 -16.36 6.98 16.91
CA PRO A 83 -15.91 8.34 16.60
C PRO A 83 -15.96 8.63 15.10
N TRP A 84 -16.92 8.06 14.36
CA TRP A 84 -16.98 8.17 12.91
C TRP A 84 -17.13 9.62 12.44
N PHE A 85 -17.96 10.40 13.11
CA PHE A 85 -18.11 11.82 12.77
C PHE A 85 -16.79 12.57 12.94
N GLU A 86 -16.08 12.37 14.07
CA GLU A 86 -14.77 12.98 14.32
C GLU A 86 -13.75 12.56 13.26
N ILE A 87 -13.71 11.29 12.91
CA ILE A 87 -12.77 10.72 11.93
C ILE A 87 -13.05 11.28 10.53
N VAL A 88 -14.31 11.23 10.09
CA VAL A 88 -14.70 11.72 8.76
C VAL A 88 -14.45 13.22 8.65
N SER A 89 -14.86 14.00 9.66
CA SER A 89 -14.61 15.46 9.69
C SER A 89 -13.11 15.78 9.63
N ALA A 90 -12.27 15.05 10.39
CA ALA A 90 -10.82 15.25 10.35
C ALA A 90 -10.24 14.95 8.96
N VAL A 91 -10.73 13.90 8.28
CA VAL A 91 -10.30 13.57 6.91
C VAL A 91 -10.74 14.68 5.95
N LEU A 92 -11.99 15.12 5.97
CA LEU A 92 -12.50 16.17 5.09
C LEU A 92 -11.72 17.48 5.27
N ILE A 93 -11.50 17.89 6.52
CA ILE A 93 -10.68 19.07 6.83
C ILE A 93 -9.25 18.88 6.31
N SER A 94 -8.64 17.71 6.51
CA SER A 94 -7.29 17.44 6.01
C SER A 94 -7.20 17.51 4.48
N ARG A 95 -8.25 17.07 3.76
CA ARG A 95 -8.30 17.19 2.27
C ARG A 95 -8.41 18.65 1.84
N LEU A 96 -9.31 19.41 2.49
CA LEU A 96 -9.44 20.84 2.23
C LEU A 96 -8.12 21.59 2.48
N LEU A 97 -7.45 21.29 3.60
CA LEU A 97 -6.13 21.88 3.92
C LEU A 97 -5.06 21.53 2.89
N LEU A 98 -5.05 20.28 2.36
CA LEU A 98 -4.13 19.89 1.29
C LEU A 98 -4.38 20.67 -0.02
N PHE A 99 -5.66 20.86 -0.38
CA PHE A 99 -6.01 21.65 -1.57
C PHE A 99 -5.62 23.11 -1.41
N LEU A 100 -5.90 23.69 -0.24
CA LEU A 100 -5.48 25.05 0.09
C LEU A 100 -3.97 25.20 0.06
N LEU A 101 -3.24 24.25 0.66
CA LEU A 101 -1.78 24.27 0.71
C LEU A 101 -1.18 24.15 -0.70
N ALA A 102 -1.71 23.26 -1.55
CA ALA A 102 -1.30 23.12 -2.95
C ALA A 102 -1.48 24.44 -3.71
N TRP A 103 -2.63 25.07 -3.56
CA TRP A 103 -2.91 26.37 -4.14
C TRP A 103 -1.98 27.47 -3.61
N LEU A 104 -1.74 27.54 -2.31
CA LEU A 104 -0.82 28.52 -1.70
C LEU A 104 0.61 28.35 -2.21
N ILE A 105 1.12 27.12 -2.25
CA ILE A 105 2.48 26.83 -2.75
C ILE A 105 2.61 27.29 -4.21
N ASN A 106 1.63 26.94 -5.05
CA ASN A 106 1.63 27.36 -6.46
C ASN A 106 1.58 28.90 -6.57
N THR A 107 0.73 29.56 -5.82
CA THR A 107 0.57 31.03 -5.85
C THR A 107 1.83 31.74 -5.35
N LEU A 108 2.50 31.23 -4.33
CA LEU A 108 3.73 31.81 -3.80
C LEU A 108 4.92 31.70 -4.77
N VAL A 109 4.99 30.62 -5.55
CA VAL A 109 6.12 30.35 -6.46
C VAL A 109 5.85 30.90 -7.86
N ASN A 110 4.66 30.67 -8.41
CA ASN A 110 4.31 30.99 -9.80
C ASN A 110 3.44 32.25 -9.96
N GLY A 111 3.13 32.94 -8.83
CA GLY A 111 2.20 34.07 -8.83
C GLY A 111 0.73 33.62 -8.83
N TYR A 112 -0.17 34.58 -8.66
CA TYR A 112 -1.62 34.32 -8.64
C TYR A 112 -2.13 33.95 -10.02
N GLN A 113 -2.64 32.73 -10.16
CA GLN A 113 -3.19 32.14 -11.39
C GLN A 113 -4.71 31.90 -11.32
N GLY A 114 -5.36 32.40 -10.30
CA GLY A 114 -6.79 32.18 -10.04
C GLY A 114 -7.08 31.62 -8.65
N GLY A 115 -8.35 31.55 -8.31
CA GLY A 115 -8.79 30.99 -7.02
C GLY A 115 -8.51 29.50 -6.88
N MET A 116 -8.50 29.00 -5.66
CA MET A 116 -8.19 27.59 -5.35
C MET A 116 -9.03 26.61 -6.19
N TRP A 117 -10.31 26.86 -6.36
CA TRP A 117 -11.21 25.98 -7.12
C TRP A 117 -10.96 26.02 -8.62
N ASN A 118 -10.60 27.16 -9.16
CA ASN A 118 -10.32 27.34 -10.59
C ASN A 118 -9.00 26.70 -11.01
N THR A 119 -8.06 26.59 -10.10
CA THR A 119 -6.74 25.98 -10.34
C THR A 119 -6.67 24.51 -9.92
N LEU A 120 -7.72 23.95 -9.33
CA LEU A 120 -7.72 22.62 -8.76
C LEU A 120 -7.35 21.57 -9.81
N GLU A 121 -7.96 21.61 -10.98
CA GLU A 121 -7.68 20.65 -12.06
C GLU A 121 -6.23 20.75 -12.55
N THR A 122 -5.73 21.95 -12.79
CA THR A 122 -4.35 22.19 -13.25
C THR A 122 -3.31 21.65 -12.26
N LEU A 123 -3.57 21.77 -10.96
CA LEU A 123 -2.64 21.33 -9.91
C LEU A 123 -2.68 19.82 -9.66
N TRP A 124 -3.84 19.19 -9.82
CA TRP A 124 -4.04 17.79 -9.43
C TRP A 124 -4.16 16.81 -10.59
N LEU A 125 -4.38 17.31 -11.84
CA LEU A 125 -4.37 16.48 -13.04
C LEU A 125 -2.94 16.26 -13.55
N ARG A 126 -2.17 15.42 -12.82
CA ARG A 126 -0.76 15.14 -13.07
C ARG A 126 -0.46 13.65 -13.00
N SER A 127 0.73 13.24 -13.49
CA SER A 127 1.21 11.86 -13.48
C SER A 127 0.20 10.92 -14.16
N ASP A 128 -0.29 9.89 -13.49
CA ASP A 128 -1.23 8.89 -14.04
C ASP A 128 -2.68 9.38 -14.15
N SER A 129 -3.00 10.53 -13.51
CA SER A 129 -4.40 11.03 -13.45
C SER A 129 -5.04 11.25 -14.81
N PRO A 130 -4.37 11.86 -15.83
CA PRO A 130 -4.95 12.00 -17.17
C PRO A 130 -5.32 10.67 -17.81
N SER A 131 -4.50 9.62 -17.59
CA SER A 131 -4.76 8.28 -18.13
C SER A 131 -6.03 7.67 -17.54
N TYR A 132 -6.22 7.76 -16.21
CA TYR A 132 -7.44 7.25 -15.56
C TYR A 132 -8.70 7.99 -16.02
N LEU A 133 -8.63 9.33 -16.17
CA LEU A 133 -9.76 10.10 -16.65
C LEU A 133 -10.06 9.77 -18.12
N GLY A 134 -9.03 9.64 -18.95
CA GLY A 134 -9.18 9.25 -20.36
C GLY A 134 -9.84 7.87 -20.52
N ILE A 135 -9.47 6.88 -19.69
CA ILE A 135 -10.12 5.57 -19.68
C ILE A 135 -11.57 5.68 -19.16
N ALA A 136 -11.82 6.51 -18.15
CA ALA A 136 -13.18 6.75 -17.66
C ALA A 136 -14.09 7.36 -18.74
N GLU A 137 -13.55 8.25 -19.59
CA GLU A 137 -14.26 8.92 -20.67
C GLU A 137 -14.48 8.00 -21.89
N ARG A 138 -13.38 7.41 -22.43
CA ARG A 138 -13.40 6.76 -23.75
C ARG A 138 -13.24 5.26 -23.72
N TRP A 139 -12.93 4.68 -22.54
CA TRP A 139 -12.48 3.32 -22.36
C TRP A 139 -11.08 3.10 -22.96
N TYR A 140 -10.69 1.84 -23.13
CA TYR A 140 -9.41 1.50 -23.77
C TYR A 140 -9.55 1.55 -25.29
N VAL A 141 -8.50 2.03 -25.94
CA VAL A 141 -8.39 2.13 -27.40
C VAL A 141 -7.11 1.45 -27.89
N THR A 142 -7.06 1.11 -29.19
CA THR A 142 -5.92 0.41 -29.80
C THR A 142 -5.04 1.34 -30.66
N GLU A 143 -5.45 2.60 -30.84
CA GLU A 143 -4.76 3.58 -31.67
C GLU A 143 -4.36 4.83 -30.89
N GLY A 144 -3.37 5.57 -31.43
CA GLY A 144 -2.83 6.78 -30.81
C GLY A 144 -2.09 6.52 -29.51
N ASP A 145 -1.67 7.58 -28.82
CA ASP A 145 -0.98 7.47 -27.50
C ASP A 145 -1.85 6.83 -26.42
N PRO A 146 -3.19 7.02 -26.38
CA PRO A 146 -4.01 6.38 -25.36
C PRO A 146 -4.02 4.84 -25.41
N ARG A 147 -3.53 4.21 -26.53
CA ARG A 147 -3.37 2.75 -26.60
C ARG A 147 -2.49 2.19 -25.49
N PHE A 148 -1.53 2.98 -25.00
CA PHE A 148 -0.64 2.58 -23.91
C PHE A 148 -1.31 2.61 -22.53
N HIS A 149 -2.52 3.17 -22.41
CA HIS A 149 -3.28 3.16 -21.17
C HIS A 149 -3.77 1.76 -20.76
N ILE A 150 -3.61 0.75 -21.61
CA ILE A 150 -3.97 -0.64 -21.28
C ILE A 150 -3.25 -1.16 -20.01
N VAL A 151 -2.14 -0.57 -19.58
CA VAL A 151 -1.43 -0.92 -18.35
C VAL A 151 -2.16 -0.48 -17.06
N PHE A 152 -3.08 0.48 -17.16
CA PHE A 152 -3.87 0.97 -16.04
C PHE A 152 -5.10 0.10 -15.80
N PHE A 153 -5.36 -0.24 -14.54
CA PHE A 153 -6.44 -1.15 -14.16
C PHE A 153 -7.82 -0.48 -14.23
N PRO A 154 -8.88 -1.20 -14.65
CA PRO A 154 -10.14 -0.61 -15.06
C PRO A 154 -11.09 -0.21 -13.94
N PHE A 155 -10.96 -0.75 -12.71
CA PHE A 155 -11.99 -0.56 -11.69
C PHE A 155 -12.14 0.89 -11.24
N TYR A 156 -11.03 1.62 -11.05
CA TYR A 156 -11.09 3.03 -10.69
C TYR A 156 -11.71 3.91 -11.80
N PRO A 157 -11.32 3.80 -13.08
CA PRO A 157 -12.01 4.47 -14.19
C PRO A 157 -13.51 4.13 -14.27
N LEU A 158 -13.90 2.88 -14.02
CA LEU A 158 -15.33 2.49 -14.01
C LEU A 158 -16.10 3.21 -12.90
N VAL A 159 -15.52 3.32 -11.71
CA VAL A 159 -16.13 4.05 -10.60
C VAL A 159 -16.23 5.54 -10.94
N ILE A 160 -15.19 6.15 -11.51
CA ILE A 160 -15.23 7.55 -11.98
C ILE A 160 -16.37 7.74 -13.00
N ARG A 161 -16.46 6.86 -14.01
CA ARG A 161 -17.53 6.91 -15.03
C ARG A 161 -18.92 6.81 -14.40
N LEU A 162 -19.10 5.93 -13.41
CA LEU A 162 -20.38 5.82 -12.70
C LEU A 162 -20.75 7.13 -12.00
N PHE A 163 -19.78 7.75 -11.31
CA PHE A 163 -20.02 8.99 -10.59
C PHE A 163 -20.16 10.21 -11.51
N SER A 164 -19.66 10.14 -12.77
CA SER A 164 -19.77 11.27 -13.72
C SER A 164 -21.22 11.55 -14.13
N TYR A 165 -22.11 10.58 -14.05
CA TYR A 165 -23.57 10.80 -14.24
C TYR A 165 -24.19 11.66 -13.15
N ILE A 166 -23.52 11.78 -11.98
CA ILE A 166 -24.01 12.60 -10.85
C ILE A 166 -23.31 13.97 -10.85
N THR A 167 -21.99 14.00 -11.08
CA THR A 167 -21.17 15.22 -10.94
C THR A 167 -21.08 16.03 -12.24
N GLY A 168 -21.46 15.45 -13.38
CA GLY A 168 -21.37 16.07 -14.69
C GLY A 168 -19.96 16.15 -15.30
N GLY A 169 -18.91 15.59 -14.63
CA GLY A 169 -17.54 15.61 -15.13
C GLY A 169 -16.65 14.52 -14.56
N TYR A 170 -15.65 14.08 -15.31
CA TYR A 170 -14.76 12.98 -14.86
C TYR A 170 -13.77 13.43 -13.79
N PHE A 171 -13.22 14.63 -13.88
CA PHE A 171 -12.31 15.16 -12.87
C PHE A 171 -13.04 15.36 -11.53
N SER A 172 -14.19 16.02 -11.53
CA SER A 172 -15.00 16.22 -10.31
C SER A 172 -15.42 14.89 -9.69
N SER A 173 -15.75 13.89 -10.53
CA SER A 173 -16.05 12.52 -10.07
C SER A 173 -14.86 11.88 -9.40
N ALA A 174 -13.67 11.95 -10.00
CA ALA A 174 -12.45 11.38 -9.44
C ALA A 174 -12.12 12.01 -8.08
N MET A 175 -12.25 13.35 -7.97
CA MET A 175 -12.04 14.05 -6.71
C MET A 175 -13.05 13.63 -5.63
N LEU A 176 -14.33 13.54 -5.97
CA LEU A 176 -15.39 13.09 -5.06
C LEU A 176 -15.15 11.64 -4.61
N VAL A 177 -14.88 10.72 -5.55
CA VAL A 177 -14.60 9.31 -5.26
C VAL A 177 -13.41 9.19 -4.29
N ASN A 178 -12.33 9.95 -4.52
CA ASN A 178 -11.16 9.89 -3.66
C ASN A 178 -11.42 10.41 -2.24
N VAL A 179 -12.19 11.47 -2.11
CA VAL A 179 -12.61 12.00 -0.78
C VAL A 179 -13.47 10.98 -0.06
N LEU A 180 -14.46 10.38 -0.73
CA LEU A 180 -15.32 9.35 -0.15
C LEU A 180 -14.53 8.10 0.24
N CYS A 181 -13.62 7.64 -0.65
CA CYS A 181 -12.74 6.50 -0.37
C CYS A 181 -11.79 6.78 0.79
N ALA A 182 -11.23 7.98 0.90
CA ALA A 182 -10.37 8.37 2.02
C ALA A 182 -11.15 8.37 3.36
N ALA A 183 -12.36 8.93 3.37
CA ALA A 183 -13.23 8.91 4.54
C ALA A 183 -13.62 7.46 4.94
N GLY A 184 -14.03 6.65 3.97
CA GLY A 184 -14.31 5.23 4.17
C GLY A 184 -13.10 4.46 4.69
N THR A 185 -11.91 4.70 4.13
CA THR A 185 -10.64 4.13 4.60
C THR A 185 -10.41 4.46 6.07
N ALA A 186 -10.55 5.70 6.46
CA ALA A 186 -10.33 6.12 7.84
C ALA A 186 -11.26 5.42 8.83
N VAL A 187 -12.55 5.27 8.47
CA VAL A 187 -13.54 4.55 9.28
C VAL A 187 -13.20 3.06 9.37
N TYR A 188 -13.01 2.38 8.24
CA TYR A 188 -12.70 0.95 8.26
C TYR A 188 -11.34 0.65 8.89
N PHE A 189 -10.36 1.54 8.73
CA PHE A 189 -9.05 1.36 9.35
C PHE A 189 -9.12 1.55 10.87
N TYR A 190 -9.89 2.53 11.34
CA TYR A 190 -10.18 2.68 12.75
C TYR A 190 -10.85 1.41 13.31
N GLU A 191 -11.93 0.94 12.66
CA GLU A 191 -12.67 -0.25 13.09
C GLU A 191 -11.78 -1.51 13.09
N LEU A 192 -10.94 -1.69 12.06
CA LEU A 192 -9.97 -2.79 12.02
C LEU A 192 -9.01 -2.73 13.21
N CYS A 193 -8.43 -1.56 13.47
CA CYS A 193 -7.49 -1.35 14.56
C CYS A 193 -8.17 -1.49 15.94
N ALA A 194 -9.39 -0.99 16.08
CA ALA A 194 -10.17 -1.06 17.34
C ALA A 194 -10.56 -2.48 17.75
N LEU A 195 -10.48 -3.47 16.82
CA LEU A 195 -10.62 -4.87 17.18
C LEU A 195 -9.47 -5.39 18.07
N GLU A 196 -8.31 -4.76 18.01
CA GLU A 196 -7.07 -5.29 18.61
C GLU A 196 -6.36 -4.29 19.52
N MET A 197 -6.73 -3.01 19.50
CA MET A 197 -6.03 -1.98 20.24
C MET A 197 -6.97 -0.92 20.85
N PRO A 198 -6.50 -0.19 21.89
CA PRO A 198 -7.30 0.88 22.51
C PRO A 198 -7.63 2.02 21.53
N ARG A 199 -8.77 2.70 21.75
CA ARG A 199 -9.29 3.80 20.91
C ARG A 199 -8.20 4.83 20.53
N GLN A 200 -7.46 5.33 21.52
CA GLN A 200 -6.42 6.34 21.26
C GLN A 200 -5.34 5.86 20.28
N LYS A 201 -4.95 4.58 20.38
CA LYS A 201 -3.97 4.01 19.51
C LYS A 201 -4.54 3.74 18.11
N ALA A 202 -5.80 3.31 18.02
CA ALA A 202 -6.49 3.15 16.74
C ALA A 202 -6.61 4.49 16.01
N LEU A 203 -6.99 5.57 16.69
CA LEU A 203 -7.00 6.94 16.13
C LEU A 203 -5.61 7.40 15.69
N ARG A 204 -4.57 7.12 16.49
CA ARG A 204 -3.18 7.40 16.13
C ARG A 204 -2.77 6.67 14.85
N THR A 205 -3.19 5.41 14.69
CA THR A 205 -2.90 4.63 13.49
C THR A 205 -3.55 5.24 12.25
N VAL A 206 -4.82 5.68 12.36
CA VAL A 206 -5.50 6.40 11.27
C VAL A 206 -4.76 7.70 10.95
N LYS A 207 -4.36 8.47 11.96
CA LYS A 207 -3.56 9.70 11.76
C LYS A 207 -2.30 9.39 10.94
N TYR A 208 -1.52 8.36 11.31
CA TYR A 208 -0.29 8.01 10.59
C TYR A 208 -0.53 7.65 9.12
N LEU A 209 -1.64 7.02 8.77
CA LEU A 209 -1.97 6.75 7.38
C LEU A 209 -2.05 8.05 6.55
N PHE A 210 -2.64 9.11 7.11
CA PHE A 210 -2.86 10.37 6.39
C PHE A 210 -1.72 11.39 6.50
N VAL A 211 -0.76 11.19 7.40
CA VAL A 211 0.43 12.05 7.52
C VAL A 211 1.70 11.44 6.90
N LEU A 212 1.63 10.24 6.30
CA LEU A 212 2.73 9.70 5.51
C LEU A 212 3.12 10.69 4.39
N PRO A 213 4.40 10.78 4.01
CA PRO A 213 4.87 11.77 3.03
C PRO A 213 4.09 11.79 1.72
N ALA A 214 3.72 10.63 1.19
CA ALA A 214 2.95 10.51 -0.04
C ALA A 214 1.44 10.33 0.17
N ALA A 215 0.91 10.54 1.38
CA ALA A 215 -0.53 10.38 1.63
C ALA A 215 -1.41 11.44 0.94
N PHE A 216 -0.82 12.51 0.40
CA PHE A 216 -1.55 13.46 -0.44
C PHE A 216 -2.05 12.83 -1.74
N PHE A 217 -1.43 11.74 -2.23
CA PHE A 217 -1.95 10.98 -3.36
C PHE A 217 -3.35 10.37 -3.11
N PHE A 218 -3.75 10.23 -1.85
CA PHE A 218 -5.14 9.88 -1.52
C PHE A 218 -6.15 11.01 -1.83
N ALA A 219 -5.69 12.20 -2.18
CA ALA A 219 -6.53 13.29 -2.68
C ALA A 219 -6.44 13.46 -4.20
N ALA A 220 -5.35 13.01 -4.84
CA ALA A 220 -5.15 13.09 -6.28
C ALA A 220 -6.11 12.13 -7.03
N PRO A 221 -6.50 12.43 -8.29
CA PRO A 221 -7.34 11.57 -9.13
C PRO A 221 -6.61 10.27 -9.53
N MET A 222 -6.25 9.44 -8.54
CA MET A 222 -5.48 8.21 -8.68
C MET A 222 -6.09 7.06 -7.87
N THR A 223 -5.62 5.85 -8.07
CA THR A 223 -6.20 4.61 -7.52
C THR A 223 -6.01 4.42 -6.02
N GLU A 224 -5.09 5.13 -5.39
CA GLU A 224 -4.60 4.85 -4.03
C GLU A 224 -5.72 4.85 -2.99
N SER A 225 -6.61 5.85 -3.00
CA SER A 225 -7.73 5.94 -2.05
C SER A 225 -8.67 4.75 -2.15
N LEU A 226 -9.09 4.39 -3.37
CA LEU A 226 -9.98 3.25 -3.60
C LEU A 226 -9.30 1.93 -3.23
N PHE A 227 -8.03 1.78 -3.62
CA PHE A 227 -7.25 0.58 -3.33
C PHE A 227 -7.10 0.33 -1.82
N VAL A 228 -6.70 1.36 -1.06
CA VAL A 228 -6.52 1.23 0.40
C VAL A 228 -7.85 0.97 1.09
N LEU A 229 -8.95 1.62 0.65
CA LEU A 229 -10.30 1.32 1.16
C LEU A 229 -10.63 -0.16 1.01
N LEU A 230 -10.41 -0.72 -0.18
CA LEU A 230 -10.69 -2.12 -0.47
C LEU A 230 -9.79 -3.07 0.36
N CYS A 231 -8.50 -2.76 0.49
CA CYS A 231 -7.57 -3.55 1.30
C CYS A 231 -7.97 -3.57 2.78
N VAL A 232 -8.22 -2.40 3.35
CA VAL A 232 -8.53 -2.26 4.78
C VAL A 232 -9.91 -2.86 5.11
N SER A 233 -10.92 -2.62 4.26
CA SER A 233 -12.25 -3.21 4.44
C SER A 233 -12.23 -4.74 4.25
N SER A 234 -11.45 -5.26 3.30
CA SER A 234 -11.22 -6.71 3.16
C SER A 234 -10.69 -7.30 4.46
N MET A 235 -9.65 -6.69 5.03
CA MET A 235 -9.05 -7.15 6.30
C MET A 235 -10.03 -7.02 7.48
N TYR A 236 -10.81 -5.94 7.55
CA TYR A 236 -11.84 -5.78 8.57
C TYR A 236 -12.88 -6.91 8.52
N TYR A 237 -13.42 -7.21 7.34
CA TYR A 237 -14.39 -8.31 7.19
C TYR A 237 -13.78 -9.68 7.45
N LEU A 238 -12.50 -9.89 7.08
CA LEU A 238 -11.76 -11.11 7.43
C LEU A 238 -11.69 -11.29 8.94
N ARG A 239 -11.34 -10.22 9.68
CA ARG A 239 -11.29 -10.22 11.15
C ARG A 239 -12.66 -10.41 11.80
N LYS A 240 -13.73 -9.98 11.13
CA LYS A 240 -15.13 -10.25 11.51
C LYS A 240 -15.62 -11.65 11.09
N LYS A 241 -14.73 -12.54 10.62
CA LYS A 241 -15.04 -13.91 10.14
C LYS A 241 -15.99 -13.95 8.91
N ARG A 242 -16.16 -12.82 8.19
CA ARG A 242 -16.94 -12.71 6.95
C ARG A 242 -16.03 -12.94 5.74
N VAL A 243 -15.58 -14.21 5.57
CA VAL A 243 -14.53 -14.57 4.60
C VAL A 243 -14.95 -14.24 3.16
N LEU A 244 -16.20 -14.51 2.77
CA LEU A 244 -16.69 -14.20 1.42
C LEU A 244 -16.59 -12.70 1.11
N ALA A 245 -17.08 -11.84 2.00
CA ALA A 245 -16.99 -10.39 1.81
C ALA A 245 -15.54 -9.90 1.71
N SER A 246 -14.65 -10.47 2.53
CA SER A 246 -13.21 -10.19 2.46
C SER A 246 -12.64 -10.54 1.09
N CYS A 247 -12.91 -11.73 0.56
CA CYS A 247 -12.37 -12.18 -0.73
C CYS A 247 -12.96 -11.39 -1.91
N VAL A 248 -14.24 -11.01 -1.86
CA VAL A 248 -14.85 -10.14 -2.89
C VAL A 248 -14.20 -8.76 -2.91
N LEU A 249 -13.96 -8.14 -1.74
CA LEU A 249 -13.27 -6.86 -1.66
C LEU A 249 -11.81 -6.98 -2.13
N ALA A 250 -11.14 -8.10 -1.82
CA ALA A 250 -9.79 -8.38 -2.33
C ALA A 250 -9.76 -8.55 -3.85
N ALA A 251 -10.80 -9.17 -4.45
CA ALA A 251 -10.93 -9.24 -5.90
C ALA A 251 -11.08 -7.83 -6.53
N PHE A 252 -11.92 -6.96 -5.97
CA PHE A 252 -12.01 -5.57 -6.42
C PHE A 252 -10.70 -4.80 -6.21
N ALA A 253 -9.94 -5.06 -5.14
CA ALA A 253 -8.60 -4.52 -4.97
C ALA A 253 -7.66 -4.99 -6.09
N GLY A 254 -7.72 -6.28 -6.48
CA GLY A 254 -7.00 -6.85 -7.61
C GLY A 254 -7.43 -6.30 -8.97
N PHE A 255 -8.68 -5.86 -9.11
CA PHE A 255 -9.22 -5.19 -10.30
C PHE A 255 -8.90 -3.69 -10.32
N THR A 256 -8.44 -3.12 -9.18
CA THR A 256 -7.97 -1.74 -9.06
C THR A 256 -6.46 -1.64 -9.30
N ARG A 257 -5.68 -2.58 -8.79
CA ARG A 257 -4.20 -2.67 -8.91
C ARG A 257 -3.77 -4.12 -8.76
N SER A 258 -2.78 -4.54 -9.54
CA SER A 258 -2.22 -5.92 -9.48
C SER A 258 -1.84 -6.36 -8.06
N ALA A 259 -1.30 -5.46 -7.25
CA ALA A 259 -0.94 -5.71 -5.85
C ALA A 259 -2.12 -6.16 -4.96
N GLY A 260 -3.38 -5.95 -5.38
CA GLY A 260 -4.56 -6.38 -4.64
C GLY A 260 -4.66 -7.90 -4.47
N VAL A 261 -4.11 -8.68 -5.41
CA VAL A 261 -4.04 -10.14 -5.31
C VAL A 261 -3.25 -10.61 -4.10
N LEU A 262 -2.31 -9.80 -3.62
CA LEU A 262 -1.50 -10.11 -2.43
C LEU A 262 -2.31 -10.18 -1.13
N LEU A 263 -3.56 -9.70 -1.12
CA LEU A 263 -4.48 -9.93 -0.01
C LEU A 263 -4.78 -11.43 0.21
N ALA A 264 -4.52 -12.29 -0.78
CA ALA A 264 -4.56 -13.74 -0.59
C ALA A 264 -3.63 -14.20 0.54
N VAL A 265 -2.48 -13.53 0.75
CA VAL A 265 -1.50 -13.87 1.79
C VAL A 265 -2.10 -13.76 3.20
N PRO A 266 -2.60 -12.59 3.66
CA PRO A 266 -3.21 -12.50 4.97
C PRO A 266 -4.49 -13.31 5.10
N ILE A 267 -5.29 -13.46 4.02
CA ILE A 267 -6.50 -14.29 4.01
C ILE A 267 -6.13 -15.77 4.27
N ALA A 268 -5.09 -16.28 3.61
CA ALA A 268 -4.60 -17.64 3.80
C ALA A 268 -4.06 -17.86 5.22
N ILE A 269 -3.26 -16.93 5.75
CA ILE A 269 -2.69 -17.02 7.10
C ILE A 269 -3.79 -17.02 8.17
N GLU A 270 -4.73 -16.08 8.13
CA GLU A 270 -5.86 -16.04 9.08
C GLU A 270 -6.77 -17.28 8.93
N GLY A 271 -6.88 -17.77 7.68
CA GLY A 271 -7.56 -19.02 7.40
C GLY A 271 -6.91 -20.22 8.07
N ALA A 272 -5.59 -20.36 7.91
CA ALA A 272 -4.81 -21.44 8.53
C ALA A 272 -4.87 -21.38 10.06
N VAL A 273 -4.76 -20.20 10.66
CA VAL A 273 -4.89 -20.02 12.12
C VAL A 273 -6.25 -20.49 12.61
N ALA A 274 -7.34 -20.09 11.94
CA ALA A 274 -8.69 -20.48 12.32
C ALA A 274 -8.94 -22.00 12.16
N LEU A 275 -8.42 -22.60 11.08
CA LEU A 275 -8.53 -24.04 10.84
C LEU A 275 -7.73 -24.85 11.87
N CYS A 276 -6.52 -24.41 12.20
CA CYS A 276 -5.71 -25.05 13.25
C CYS A 276 -6.42 -24.99 14.61
N ALA A 277 -7.08 -23.87 14.93
CA ALA A 277 -7.85 -23.74 16.17
C ALA A 277 -9.03 -24.73 16.21
N ALA A 278 -9.84 -24.82 15.13
CA ALA A 278 -10.95 -25.75 15.03
C ALA A 278 -10.51 -27.24 15.11
N TYR A 279 -9.38 -27.57 14.47
CA TYR A 279 -8.80 -28.93 14.53
C TYR A 279 -8.38 -29.30 15.96
N ARG A 280 -7.69 -28.40 16.69
CA ARG A 280 -7.26 -28.65 18.07
C ARG A 280 -8.44 -28.74 19.05
N ALA A 281 -9.52 -27.98 18.81
CA ALA A 281 -10.74 -28.06 19.60
C ALA A 281 -11.52 -29.36 19.37
N GLY A 282 -11.08 -30.22 18.45
CA GLY A 282 -11.79 -31.47 18.13
C GLY A 282 -13.06 -31.25 17.28
N GLU A 283 -13.30 -30.01 16.82
CA GLU A 283 -14.50 -29.64 16.05
C GLU A 283 -14.36 -30.02 14.56
N MET A 284 -14.26 -31.33 14.29
CA MET A 284 -13.92 -31.84 12.96
C MET A 284 -14.97 -31.48 11.90
N GLN A 285 -16.27 -31.40 12.25
CA GLN A 285 -17.30 -30.98 11.30
C GLN A 285 -17.16 -29.49 10.93
N LEU A 286 -16.88 -28.64 11.93
CA LEU A 286 -16.61 -27.21 11.72
C LEU A 286 -15.34 -27.02 10.88
N PHE A 287 -14.28 -27.77 11.20
CA PHE A 287 -13.03 -27.76 10.43
C PHE A 287 -13.27 -28.05 8.94
N LYS A 288 -13.98 -29.16 8.61
CA LYS A 288 -14.25 -29.56 7.22
C LYS A 288 -15.08 -28.50 6.49
N LYS A 289 -16.17 -28.03 7.11
CA LYS A 289 -17.04 -26.99 6.54
C LYS A 289 -16.29 -25.68 6.30
N ASP A 290 -15.48 -25.25 7.27
CA ASP A 290 -14.73 -23.99 7.19
C ASP A 290 -13.57 -24.11 6.19
N LEU A 291 -12.92 -25.26 6.07
CA LEU A 291 -11.88 -25.54 5.07
C LEU A 291 -12.44 -25.39 3.65
N ILE A 292 -13.54 -26.08 3.33
CA ILE A 292 -14.17 -25.99 2.00
C ILE A 292 -14.57 -24.55 1.70
N ARG A 293 -15.23 -23.87 2.63
CA ARG A 293 -15.63 -22.46 2.46
C ARG A 293 -14.44 -21.57 2.17
N ARG A 294 -13.34 -21.67 2.91
CA ARG A 294 -12.14 -20.83 2.77
C ARG A 294 -11.41 -21.12 1.47
N VAL A 295 -11.29 -22.40 1.10
CA VAL A 295 -10.71 -22.81 -0.18
C VAL A 295 -11.52 -22.24 -1.35
N LEU A 296 -12.84 -22.36 -1.33
CA LEU A 296 -13.68 -21.78 -2.39
C LEU A 296 -13.60 -20.25 -2.42
N CYS A 297 -13.63 -19.60 -1.26
CA CYS A 297 -13.56 -18.13 -1.20
C CYS A 297 -12.22 -17.57 -1.68
N ILE A 298 -11.09 -18.22 -1.38
CA ILE A 298 -9.77 -17.67 -1.78
C ILE A 298 -9.61 -17.63 -3.30
N PHE A 299 -10.28 -18.53 -4.05
CA PHE A 299 -10.28 -18.50 -5.52
C PHE A 299 -11.04 -17.29 -6.10
N ILE A 300 -11.81 -16.55 -5.27
CA ILE A 300 -12.44 -15.30 -5.68
C ILE A 300 -11.38 -14.17 -5.81
N VAL A 301 -10.32 -14.20 -4.99
CA VAL A 301 -9.33 -13.12 -4.97
C VAL A 301 -8.68 -12.88 -6.34
N PRO A 302 -8.21 -13.88 -7.08
CA PRO A 302 -7.62 -13.66 -8.40
C PRO A 302 -8.63 -13.23 -9.48
N LEU A 303 -9.95 -13.35 -9.26
CA LEU A 303 -10.95 -12.96 -10.27
C LEU A 303 -10.85 -11.49 -10.67
N GLY A 304 -10.40 -10.61 -9.78
CA GLY A 304 -10.14 -9.21 -10.12
C GLY A 304 -9.04 -9.06 -11.18
N LEU A 305 -7.92 -9.75 -10.99
CA LEU A 305 -6.84 -9.80 -11.99
C LEU A 305 -7.31 -10.47 -13.29
N LEU A 306 -8.02 -11.59 -13.19
CA LEU A 306 -8.57 -12.28 -14.36
C LEU A 306 -9.55 -11.38 -15.13
N GLY A 307 -10.36 -10.58 -14.44
CA GLY A 307 -11.21 -9.56 -15.07
C GLY A 307 -10.40 -8.53 -15.86
N TYR A 308 -9.27 -8.08 -15.32
CA TYR A 308 -8.38 -7.19 -16.06
C TYR A 308 -7.71 -7.88 -17.26
N LEU A 309 -7.26 -9.13 -17.13
CA LEU A 309 -6.74 -9.91 -18.25
C LEU A 309 -7.80 -10.11 -19.35
N TYR A 310 -9.06 -10.32 -18.96
CA TYR A 310 -10.17 -10.38 -19.89
C TYR A 310 -10.40 -9.04 -20.63
N VAL A 311 -10.26 -7.89 -19.95
CA VAL A 311 -10.29 -6.57 -20.62
C VAL A 311 -9.15 -6.46 -21.64
N ASN A 312 -7.92 -6.85 -21.30
CA ASN A 312 -6.81 -6.87 -22.26
C ASN A 312 -7.15 -7.72 -23.49
N TYR A 313 -7.67 -8.94 -23.26
CA TYR A 313 -8.08 -9.84 -24.34
C TYR A 313 -9.18 -9.24 -25.24
N THR A 314 -10.19 -8.62 -24.67
CA THR A 314 -11.29 -8.02 -25.45
C THR A 314 -10.86 -6.80 -26.26
N VAL A 315 -9.86 -6.05 -25.80
CA VAL A 315 -9.37 -4.85 -26.48
C VAL A 315 -8.29 -5.19 -27.53
N TRP A 316 -7.37 -6.12 -27.21
CA TRP A 316 -6.18 -6.38 -28.01
C TRP A 316 -6.11 -7.79 -28.60
N GLY A 317 -7.03 -8.70 -28.25
CA GLY A 317 -6.93 -10.10 -28.59
C GLY A 317 -5.86 -10.88 -27.82
N ASP A 318 -5.13 -10.20 -26.92
CA ASP A 318 -4.07 -10.77 -26.07
C ASP A 318 -4.29 -10.38 -24.60
N ALA A 319 -4.48 -11.37 -23.74
CA ALA A 319 -4.71 -11.17 -22.31
C ALA A 319 -3.48 -10.59 -21.58
N LEU A 320 -2.28 -10.75 -22.11
CA LEU A 320 -1.03 -10.31 -21.51
C LEU A 320 -0.44 -9.06 -22.19
N LYS A 321 -1.17 -8.40 -23.08
CA LYS A 321 -0.72 -7.21 -23.82
C LYS A 321 -0.15 -6.12 -22.92
N PHE A 322 -0.72 -5.95 -21.72
CA PHE A 322 -0.21 -4.98 -20.75
C PHE A 322 1.25 -5.23 -20.35
N LEU A 323 1.73 -6.49 -20.30
CA LEU A 323 3.13 -6.81 -19.97
C LEU A 323 4.09 -6.36 -21.07
N GLU A 324 3.69 -6.52 -22.32
CA GLU A 324 4.44 -6.03 -23.48
C GLU A 324 4.54 -4.51 -23.43
N VAL A 325 3.40 -3.83 -23.30
CA VAL A 325 3.34 -2.34 -23.23
C VAL A 325 4.13 -1.83 -22.01
N GLN A 326 4.01 -2.49 -20.86
CA GLN A 326 4.77 -2.13 -19.67
C GLN A 326 6.29 -2.19 -19.91
N ARG A 327 6.76 -3.24 -20.60
CA ARG A 327 8.18 -3.43 -20.90
C ARG A 327 8.66 -2.47 -21.98
N GLU A 328 7.91 -2.33 -23.07
CA GLU A 328 8.38 -1.62 -24.28
C GLU A 328 8.17 -0.12 -24.24
N HIS A 329 7.05 0.32 -23.66
CA HIS A 329 6.73 1.75 -23.58
C HIS A 329 7.16 2.38 -22.26
N TRP A 330 6.99 1.65 -21.13
CA TRP A 330 7.30 2.15 -19.79
C TRP A 330 8.66 1.69 -19.26
N ASN A 331 9.40 0.87 -20.02
CA ASN A 331 10.69 0.26 -19.63
C ASN A 331 10.63 -0.41 -18.25
N GLN A 332 9.47 -0.96 -17.90
CA GLN A 332 9.21 -1.50 -16.58
C GLN A 332 8.78 -2.96 -16.65
N SER A 333 9.38 -3.77 -15.80
CA SER A 333 9.01 -5.16 -15.57
C SER A 333 9.16 -5.51 -14.09
N LEU A 334 8.66 -6.67 -13.70
CA LEU A 334 8.83 -7.16 -12.34
C LEU A 334 10.26 -7.70 -12.17
N GLY A 335 10.96 -7.19 -11.17
CA GLY A 335 12.28 -7.61 -10.74
C GLY A 335 12.32 -7.91 -9.25
N LEU A 336 13.49 -7.87 -8.66
CA LEU A 336 13.71 -8.10 -7.24
C LEU A 336 14.02 -6.78 -6.53
N PHE A 337 13.38 -6.53 -5.39
CA PHE A 337 13.46 -5.25 -4.66
C PHE A 337 14.88 -4.83 -4.28
N PHE A 338 15.78 -5.78 -4.08
CA PHE A 338 17.18 -5.47 -3.78
C PHE A 338 17.96 -5.03 -5.02
N HIS A 339 17.61 -5.51 -6.24
CA HIS A 339 18.13 -4.93 -7.49
C HIS A 339 17.73 -3.46 -7.59
N THR A 340 16.47 -3.17 -7.25
CA THR A 340 15.94 -1.80 -7.25
C THR A 340 16.70 -0.91 -6.29
N ALA A 341 17.01 -1.37 -5.07
CA ALA A 341 17.80 -0.62 -4.11
C ALA A 341 19.20 -0.28 -4.64
N ALA A 342 19.85 -1.22 -5.36
CA ALA A 342 21.18 -1.01 -5.94
C ALA A 342 21.16 0.06 -7.02
N TYR A 343 20.35 -0.10 -8.07
CA TYR A 343 20.37 0.85 -9.18
C TYR A 343 19.84 2.24 -8.78
N GLN A 344 18.86 2.32 -7.87
CA GLN A 344 18.37 3.61 -7.36
C GLN A 344 19.49 4.38 -6.65
N PHE A 345 20.37 3.67 -5.92
CA PHE A 345 21.54 4.30 -5.32
C PHE A 345 22.53 4.78 -6.38
N ASP A 346 22.87 3.96 -7.36
CA ASP A 346 23.79 4.33 -8.43
C ASP A 346 23.27 5.51 -9.25
N TYR A 347 21.98 5.55 -9.55
CA TYR A 347 21.34 6.70 -10.19
C TYR A 347 21.34 7.95 -9.30
N ALA A 348 21.16 7.81 -7.99
CA ALA A 348 21.28 8.93 -7.06
C ALA A 348 22.71 9.52 -7.09
N VAL A 349 23.75 8.68 -7.09
CA VAL A 349 25.14 9.12 -7.23
C VAL A 349 25.39 9.81 -8.57
N ASN A 350 24.84 9.28 -9.66
CA ASN A 350 24.95 9.88 -10.98
C ASN A 350 24.23 11.23 -11.05
N ALA A 351 23.07 11.39 -10.41
CA ALA A 351 22.38 12.67 -10.30
C ALA A 351 23.20 13.72 -9.53
N VAL A 352 23.91 13.30 -8.47
CA VAL A 352 24.87 14.20 -7.78
C VAL A 352 26.01 14.62 -8.71
N LYS A 353 26.62 13.68 -9.43
CA LYS A 353 27.74 13.97 -10.37
C LYS A 353 27.32 14.88 -11.52
N SER A 354 26.11 14.73 -12.03
CA SER A 354 25.57 15.57 -13.11
C SER A 354 24.97 16.89 -12.63
N GLY A 355 24.87 17.11 -11.31
CA GLY A 355 24.26 18.31 -10.72
C GLY A 355 22.73 18.31 -10.80
N ASP A 356 22.08 17.18 -11.15
CA ASP A 356 20.62 17.09 -11.24
C ASP A 356 20.00 16.88 -9.85
N MET A 357 20.00 17.94 -9.06
CA MET A 357 19.40 17.94 -7.71
C MET A 357 17.88 17.71 -7.74
N ARG A 358 17.23 18.02 -8.87
CA ARG A 358 15.79 17.85 -9.04
C ARG A 358 15.42 16.38 -9.09
N LEU A 359 16.13 15.55 -9.87
CA LEU A 359 15.95 14.10 -9.88
C LEU A 359 16.41 13.46 -8.57
N LEU A 360 17.52 13.95 -8.00
CA LEU A 360 18.04 13.43 -6.73
C LEU A 360 16.99 13.51 -5.62
N PHE A 361 16.44 14.71 -5.35
CA PHE A 361 15.53 14.96 -4.23
C PHE A 361 14.06 14.71 -4.56
N GLY A 362 13.67 14.70 -5.84
CA GLY A 362 12.31 14.39 -6.26
C GLY A 362 12.04 12.90 -6.43
N LEU A 363 13.06 12.13 -6.83
CA LEU A 363 12.90 10.71 -7.19
C LEU A 363 13.77 9.76 -6.36
N PHE A 364 15.12 9.85 -6.48
CA PHE A 364 15.98 8.79 -5.98
C PHE A 364 16.06 8.75 -4.45
N VAL A 365 16.29 9.89 -3.80
CA VAL A 365 16.34 9.97 -2.32
C VAL A 365 14.98 9.60 -1.70
N PRO A 366 13.83 10.11 -2.14
CA PRO A 366 12.54 9.67 -1.63
C PRO A 366 12.27 8.16 -1.81
N ASN A 367 12.64 7.58 -2.95
CA ASN A 367 12.46 6.15 -3.19
C ASN A 367 13.30 5.29 -2.23
N LEU A 368 14.59 5.59 -2.10
CA LEU A 368 15.49 4.89 -1.17
C LEU A 368 15.03 5.08 0.29
N ALA A 369 14.76 6.33 0.69
CA ALA A 369 14.29 6.63 2.04
C ALA A 369 13.00 5.88 2.37
N ALA A 370 12.01 5.89 1.48
CA ALA A 370 10.75 5.17 1.68
C ALA A 370 10.98 3.65 1.81
N ALA A 371 11.81 3.05 0.95
CA ALA A 371 12.11 1.63 1.01
C ALA A 371 12.81 1.24 2.32
N PHE A 372 13.89 1.92 2.69
CA PHE A 372 14.66 1.56 3.88
C PHE A 372 13.96 1.90 5.19
N LEU A 373 13.33 3.08 5.29
CA LEU A 373 12.61 3.48 6.50
C LEU A 373 11.39 2.59 6.73
N SER A 374 10.64 2.21 5.68
CA SER A 374 9.51 1.32 5.84
C SER A 374 9.94 -0.07 6.30
N LEU A 375 11.02 -0.65 5.76
CA LEU A 375 11.59 -1.90 6.26
C LEU A 375 12.05 -1.78 7.71
N GLY A 376 12.77 -0.71 8.06
CA GLY A 376 13.23 -0.45 9.44
C GLY A 376 12.06 -0.38 10.43
N VAL A 377 11.00 0.36 10.09
CA VAL A 377 9.77 0.44 10.88
C VAL A 377 9.10 -0.92 11.00
N MET A 378 9.08 -1.70 9.91
CA MET A 378 8.44 -3.02 9.89
C MET A 378 9.27 -4.09 10.61
N VAL A 379 10.59 -3.99 10.68
CA VAL A 379 11.42 -4.83 11.56
C VAL A 379 10.98 -4.67 13.03
N TYR A 380 10.72 -3.43 13.46
CA TYR A 380 10.11 -3.20 14.78
C TYR A 380 8.68 -3.73 14.84
N GLY A 381 7.88 -3.45 13.81
CA GLY A 381 6.48 -3.88 13.68
C GLY A 381 6.34 -5.40 13.70
N ALA A 382 7.22 -6.16 13.08
CA ALA A 382 7.18 -7.62 13.02
C ALA A 382 7.17 -8.29 14.42
N LYS A 383 7.71 -7.61 15.45
CA LYS A 383 7.66 -8.07 16.84
C LYS A 383 6.31 -7.80 17.52
N LYS A 384 5.43 -7.00 16.93
CA LYS A 384 4.22 -6.46 17.57
C LYS A 384 2.94 -6.74 16.79
N LEU A 385 2.99 -6.62 15.46
CA LEU A 385 1.85 -6.79 14.59
C LEU A 385 1.46 -8.27 14.48
N ARG A 386 0.23 -8.50 14.00
CA ARG A 386 -0.20 -9.84 13.59
C ARG A 386 0.70 -10.36 12.47
N PRO A 387 1.03 -11.66 12.47
CA PRO A 387 1.83 -12.26 11.40
C PRO A 387 1.23 -12.01 10.01
N SER A 388 -0.09 -12.10 9.86
CA SER A 388 -0.80 -11.84 8.61
C SER A 388 -0.52 -10.45 8.03
N TYR A 389 -0.43 -9.41 8.88
CA TYR A 389 -0.09 -8.05 8.45
C TYR A 389 1.37 -7.92 8.05
N THR A 390 2.27 -8.57 8.80
CA THR A 390 3.70 -8.53 8.50
C THR A 390 4.00 -9.26 7.18
N PHE A 391 3.43 -10.45 6.97
CA PHE A 391 3.62 -11.17 5.70
C PHE A 391 2.95 -10.48 4.51
N TYR A 392 1.79 -9.83 4.71
CA TYR A 392 1.22 -8.98 3.68
C TYR A 392 2.16 -7.84 3.32
N PHE A 393 2.73 -7.15 4.31
CA PHE A 393 3.70 -6.08 4.05
C PHE A 393 4.91 -6.59 3.28
N LEU A 394 5.51 -7.71 3.67
CA LEU A 394 6.67 -8.29 2.98
C LEU A 394 6.35 -8.63 1.52
N ALA A 395 5.22 -9.29 1.27
CA ALA A 395 4.77 -9.61 -0.10
C ALA A 395 4.50 -8.33 -0.91
N TYR A 396 3.81 -7.37 -0.32
CA TYR A 396 3.49 -6.09 -0.94
C TYR A 396 4.75 -5.27 -1.24
N PHE A 397 5.69 -5.22 -0.29
CA PHE A 397 6.98 -4.55 -0.45
C PHE A 397 7.79 -5.17 -1.59
N ALA A 398 7.98 -6.50 -1.56
CA ALA A 398 8.73 -7.21 -2.59
C ALA A 398 8.15 -6.98 -3.99
N PHE A 399 6.83 -6.98 -4.11
CA PHE A 399 6.13 -6.75 -5.37
C PHE A 399 6.22 -5.28 -5.82
N SER A 400 5.89 -4.33 -4.94
CA SER A 400 5.77 -2.92 -5.31
C SER A 400 7.12 -2.22 -5.49
N ILE A 401 8.14 -2.64 -4.75
CA ILE A 401 9.51 -2.10 -4.85
C ILE A 401 10.34 -2.88 -5.85
N GLY A 402 9.92 -4.09 -6.23
CA GLY A 402 10.62 -4.95 -7.20
C GLY A 402 10.50 -4.52 -8.66
N ALA A 403 9.96 -3.36 -8.97
CA ALA A 403 9.91 -2.85 -10.34
C ALA A 403 11.31 -2.52 -10.87
N THR A 404 11.61 -2.94 -12.13
CA THR A 404 12.92 -2.66 -12.76
C THR A 404 13.15 -1.17 -13.02
N TRP A 405 12.08 -0.37 -13.08
CA TRP A 405 12.11 1.09 -13.12
C TRP A 405 11.14 1.66 -12.08
N LEU A 406 11.63 1.93 -10.87
CA LEU A 406 10.82 2.38 -9.75
C LEU A 406 10.72 3.91 -9.74
N LEU A 407 9.52 4.43 -9.92
CA LEU A 407 9.27 5.88 -9.96
C LEU A 407 8.64 6.43 -8.67
N SER A 408 7.99 5.61 -7.84
CA SER A 408 7.14 6.14 -6.77
C SER A 408 7.02 5.24 -5.54
N ALA A 409 8.17 4.84 -4.95
CA ALA A 409 8.16 4.05 -3.72
C ALA A 409 7.37 4.71 -2.58
N PRO A 410 7.46 6.05 -2.34
CA PRO A 410 6.67 6.69 -1.29
C PRO A 410 5.16 6.51 -1.48
N ARG A 411 4.65 6.64 -2.73
CA ARG A 411 3.23 6.46 -3.08
C ARG A 411 2.76 5.04 -2.85
N TYR A 412 3.53 4.06 -3.34
CA TYR A 412 3.19 2.65 -3.17
C TYR A 412 3.19 2.25 -1.70
N LEU A 413 4.20 2.63 -0.94
CA LEU A 413 4.32 2.27 0.47
C LEU A 413 3.33 3.01 1.37
N ALA A 414 2.84 4.20 0.98
CA ALA A 414 1.74 4.86 1.67
C ALA A 414 0.45 4.02 1.64
N ALA A 415 0.24 3.21 0.59
CA ALA A 415 -0.89 2.30 0.49
C ALA A 415 -0.71 0.99 1.30
N ALA A 416 0.47 0.73 1.86
CA ALA A 416 0.74 -0.45 2.69
C ALA A 416 0.19 -0.27 4.11
N PHE A 417 -1.08 -0.63 4.35
CA PHE A 417 -1.78 -0.41 5.62
C PHE A 417 -1.09 -0.96 6.89
N PRO A 418 -0.19 -1.98 6.87
CA PRO A 418 0.53 -2.38 8.06
C PRO A 418 1.56 -1.34 8.55
N LEU A 419 2.06 -0.49 7.65
CA LEU A 419 3.08 0.51 7.99
C LEU A 419 2.57 1.56 9.01
N PRO A 420 1.40 2.21 8.85
CA PRO A 420 0.83 3.09 9.87
C PRO A 420 0.59 2.40 11.21
N ILE A 421 0.25 1.10 11.22
CA ILE A 421 0.10 0.33 12.47
C ILE A 421 1.46 0.21 13.18
N ALA A 422 2.52 -0.11 12.43
CA ALA A 422 3.87 -0.20 12.98
C ALA A 422 4.39 1.15 13.49
N LEU A 423 4.09 2.26 12.80
CA LEU A 423 4.41 3.62 13.25
C LEU A 423 3.69 3.97 14.57
N ALA A 424 2.41 3.62 14.70
CA ALA A 424 1.66 3.84 15.93
C ALA A 424 2.19 3.00 17.11
N GLU A 425 2.76 1.82 16.82
CA GLU A 425 3.48 1.01 17.81
C GLU A 425 4.81 1.64 18.23
N LEU A 426 5.53 2.25 17.32
CA LEU A 426 6.79 2.95 17.59
C LEU A 426 6.54 4.22 18.43
N ALA A 427 5.52 4.98 18.10
CA ALA A 427 5.18 6.27 18.70
C ALA A 427 4.36 6.15 20.00
N LYS A 428 4.77 5.29 20.94
CA LYS A 428 4.04 5.05 22.19
C LYS A 428 4.03 6.25 23.12
N ARG A 429 5.16 6.98 23.19
CA ARG A 429 5.29 8.18 24.03
C ARG A 429 4.76 9.39 23.31
N GLN A 430 4.04 10.26 24.00
CA GLN A 430 3.45 11.48 23.42
C GLN A 430 4.50 12.36 22.71
N ARG A 431 5.68 12.54 23.30
CA ARG A 431 6.77 13.31 22.66
C ARG A 431 7.21 12.69 21.33
N MET A 432 7.36 11.38 21.28
CA MET A 432 7.71 10.66 20.03
C MET A 432 6.59 10.79 19.00
N ASP A 433 5.33 10.70 19.42
CA ASP A 433 4.17 10.87 18.53
C ASP A 433 4.13 12.28 17.91
N ILE A 434 4.40 13.31 18.70
CA ILE A 434 4.46 14.70 18.21
C ILE A 434 5.62 14.87 17.22
N VAL A 435 6.86 14.47 17.62
CA VAL A 435 8.05 14.64 16.77
C VAL A 435 7.89 13.90 15.45
N LEU A 436 7.44 12.64 15.49
CA LEU A 436 7.25 11.83 14.29
C LEU A 436 6.13 12.41 13.40
N THR A 437 5.03 12.88 13.99
CA THR A 437 3.94 13.51 13.23
C THR A 437 4.41 14.77 12.53
N LEU A 438 5.13 15.66 13.24
CA LEU A 438 5.65 16.90 12.64
C LEU A 438 6.68 16.62 11.55
N ALA A 439 7.60 15.67 11.77
CA ALA A 439 8.58 15.29 10.76
C ALA A 439 7.91 14.75 9.48
N LEU A 440 6.94 13.85 9.61
CA LEU A 440 6.21 13.30 8.48
C LEU A 440 5.39 14.37 7.74
N LEU A 441 4.74 15.28 8.47
CA LEU A 441 4.00 16.40 7.86
C LEU A 441 4.92 17.36 7.11
N LEU A 442 6.09 17.70 7.66
CA LEU A 442 7.06 18.55 6.97
C LEU A 442 7.53 17.92 5.66
N ILE A 443 7.84 16.61 5.68
CA ILE A 443 8.21 15.88 4.47
C ILE A 443 7.03 15.82 3.49
N GLN A 444 5.79 15.61 3.98
CA GLN A 444 4.60 15.61 3.14
C GLN A 444 4.39 16.96 2.45
N VAL A 445 4.56 18.09 3.17
CA VAL A 445 4.45 19.43 2.59
C VAL A 445 5.51 19.67 1.52
N ALA A 446 6.77 19.29 1.79
CA ALA A 446 7.86 19.41 0.82
C ALA A 446 7.59 18.56 -0.43
N TYR A 447 7.11 17.33 -0.24
CA TYR A 447 6.83 16.40 -1.34
C TYR A 447 5.60 16.82 -2.16
N LEU A 448 4.56 17.34 -1.50
CA LEU A 448 3.41 17.99 -2.15
C LEU A 448 3.86 19.20 -2.96
N GLY A 449 4.75 20.04 -2.40
CA GLY A 449 5.31 21.19 -3.11
C GLY A 449 6.03 20.77 -4.38
N ALA A 450 6.88 19.75 -4.31
CA ALA A 450 7.54 19.20 -5.49
C ALA A 450 6.54 18.67 -6.54
N TYR A 451 5.47 17.98 -6.11
CA TYR A 451 4.39 17.52 -6.99
C TYR A 451 3.67 18.67 -7.69
N VAL A 452 3.24 19.67 -6.94
CA VAL A 452 2.46 20.81 -7.45
C VAL A 452 3.27 21.68 -8.42
N LEU A 453 4.56 21.84 -8.15
CA LEU A 453 5.49 22.63 -9.00
C LEU A 453 6.05 21.84 -10.18
N GLY A 454 5.53 20.65 -10.47
CA GLY A 454 5.96 19.84 -11.62
C GLY A 454 7.32 19.18 -11.42
N GLY A 455 7.71 18.89 -10.20
CA GLY A 455 8.87 18.06 -9.88
C GLY A 455 8.67 16.60 -10.30
N PRO A 456 9.75 15.78 -10.29
CA PRO A 456 9.69 14.36 -10.65
C PRO A 456 9.09 13.53 -9.48
N VAL A 457 7.85 13.81 -9.16
CA VAL A 457 7.03 13.14 -8.15
C VAL A 457 5.87 12.46 -8.87
N TYR A 458 5.85 11.11 -8.88
CA TYR A 458 4.95 10.28 -9.69
C TYR A 458 4.03 9.42 -8.84
#